data_24fa01328a8438662bcb6db02e7fa762
#
_entry.id   24fa01328a8438662bcb6db02e7fa762
#
_cell.length_a   1.000
_cell.length_b   1.000
_cell.length_c   1.000
_cell.angle_alpha   90.00
_cell.angle_beta   90.00
_cell.angle_gamma   90.00
#
_symmetry.space_group_name_H-M   'P 1'
#
loop_
_entity.id
_entity.type
_entity.pdbx_description
1 polymer ?
#
loop_
_entity_poly.entity_id
_entity_poly.type
_entity_poly.pdbx_seq_one_letter_code
_entity_poly.pdbx_strand_id
1 'polypeptide(L)'
;LMVGENISFANFKAILTESLKKMFGDTEVRFRPHFFPFTEPSAEVDIQCAVCKGKGCRMCKDSGWVEIMGCGMVDPEVLKAVGYDPEEVSGFAFGMGIERVAMLRRGINDLRAFFENDVRFLKQFK
;
A
#
# COMPACT_ATOMS: atom_id res chain seq x y z
N LEU A 1 -5.18 -10.05 -0.90
CA LEU A 1 -4.77 -11.23 -1.65
C LEU A 1 -5.82 -11.58 -2.71
N MET A 2 -5.37 -11.86 -3.90
CA MET A 2 -6.20 -12.37 -5.00
C MET A 2 -5.46 -13.50 -5.70
N VAL A 3 -6.11 -14.63 -5.86
CA VAL A 3 -5.58 -15.80 -6.59
C VAL A 3 -6.61 -16.22 -7.63
N GLY A 4 -6.19 -16.59 -8.80
CA GLY A 4 -7.05 -17.05 -9.88
C GLY A 4 -6.27 -17.33 -11.15
N GLU A 5 -6.98 -17.79 -12.17
CA GLU A 5 -6.42 -18.01 -13.51
C GLU A 5 -6.03 -16.68 -14.15
N ASN A 6 -4.89 -16.67 -14.84
CA ASN A 6 -4.44 -15.52 -15.64
C ASN A 6 -4.27 -14.19 -14.89
N ILE A 7 -4.01 -14.22 -13.57
CA ILE A 7 -3.68 -13.03 -12.81
C ILE A 7 -2.26 -12.58 -13.14
N SER A 8 -2.11 -11.36 -13.62
CA SER A 8 -0.82 -10.80 -14.03
C SER A 8 -0.38 -9.63 -13.16
N PHE A 9 0.91 -9.31 -13.22
CA PHE A 9 1.46 -8.11 -12.57
C PHE A 9 0.81 -6.82 -13.12
N ALA A 10 0.38 -6.82 -14.38
CA ALA A 10 -0.33 -5.68 -14.97
C ALA A 10 -1.72 -5.49 -14.33
N ASN A 11 -2.48 -6.58 -14.14
CA ASN A 11 -3.77 -6.54 -13.43
C ASN A 11 -3.60 -6.00 -12.00
N PHE A 12 -2.60 -6.52 -11.30
CA PHE A 12 -2.26 -6.10 -9.95
C PHE A 12 -1.95 -4.59 -9.88
N LYS A 13 -1.07 -4.08 -10.74
CA LYS A 13 -0.75 -2.64 -10.80
C LYS A 13 -1.98 -1.78 -11.09
N ALA A 14 -2.84 -2.22 -12.02
CA ALA A 14 -4.06 -1.50 -12.37
C ALA A 14 -5.02 -1.42 -11.17
N ILE A 15 -5.28 -2.55 -10.51
CA ILE A 15 -6.17 -2.62 -9.35
C ILE A 15 -5.68 -1.74 -8.20
N LEU A 16 -4.39 -1.81 -7.86
CA LEU A 16 -3.84 -0.98 -6.78
C LEU A 16 -3.84 0.50 -7.12
N THR A 17 -3.48 0.86 -8.34
CA THR A 17 -3.49 2.26 -8.77
C THR A 17 -4.89 2.85 -8.68
N GLU A 18 -5.90 2.14 -9.18
CA GLU A 18 -7.30 2.55 -9.13
C GLU A 18 -7.81 2.66 -7.68
N SER A 19 -7.48 1.67 -6.84
CA SER A 19 -7.86 1.67 -5.43
C SER A 19 -7.26 2.86 -4.67
N LEU A 20 -5.98 3.16 -4.90
CA LEU A 20 -5.30 4.29 -4.27
C LEU A 20 -5.87 5.63 -4.74
N LYS A 21 -6.19 5.77 -6.03
CA LYS A 21 -6.86 6.96 -6.56
C LYS A 21 -8.24 7.16 -5.94
N LYS A 22 -9.01 6.09 -5.74
CA LYS A 22 -10.32 6.16 -5.03
C LYS A 22 -10.16 6.58 -3.57
N MET A 23 -9.10 6.14 -2.90
CA MET A 23 -8.86 6.48 -1.49
C MET A 23 -8.31 7.89 -1.27
N PHE A 24 -7.42 8.36 -2.15
CA PHE A 24 -6.65 9.60 -1.96
C PHE A 24 -6.92 10.69 -2.99
N GLY A 25 -7.84 10.43 -3.95
CA GLY A 25 -8.13 11.34 -5.05
C GLY A 25 -7.12 11.22 -6.18
N ASP A 26 -6.99 12.29 -6.96
CA ASP A 26 -6.04 12.35 -8.08
C ASP A 26 -4.61 12.46 -7.54
N THR A 27 -4.02 11.30 -7.28
CA THR A 27 -2.65 11.17 -6.77
C THR A 27 -1.81 10.32 -7.73
N GLU A 28 -0.56 10.69 -7.88
CA GLU A 28 0.39 9.85 -8.60
C GLU A 28 0.79 8.66 -7.76
N VAL A 29 0.90 7.50 -8.39
CA VAL A 29 1.29 6.22 -7.78
C VAL A 29 2.54 5.72 -8.48
N ARG A 30 3.54 5.34 -7.72
CA ARG A 30 4.74 4.67 -8.24
C ARG A 30 5.00 3.37 -7.53
N PHE A 31 5.54 2.41 -8.27
CA PHE A 31 5.98 1.12 -7.77
C PHE A 31 7.50 1.10 -7.79
N ARG A 32 8.11 0.80 -6.65
CA ARG A 32 9.56 0.64 -6.52
C ARG A 32 9.88 -0.83 -6.28
N PRO A 33 10.81 -1.44 -7.04
CA PRO A 33 11.24 -2.81 -6.75
C PRO A 33 11.70 -2.95 -5.30
N HIS A 34 11.26 -4.00 -4.65
CA HIS A 34 11.65 -4.34 -3.29
C HIS A 34 11.67 -5.86 -3.14
N PHE A 35 12.27 -6.38 -2.09
CA PHE A 35 12.29 -7.79 -1.80
C PHE A 35 11.37 -8.14 -0.64
N PHE A 36 10.52 -9.15 -0.85
CA PHE A 36 9.79 -9.84 0.20
C PHE A 36 9.91 -11.35 -0.01
N PRO A 37 10.03 -12.16 1.07
CA PRO A 37 10.32 -13.59 0.95
C PRO A 37 9.16 -14.45 0.43
N PHE A 38 7.97 -13.89 0.27
CA PHE A 38 6.74 -14.60 -0.11
C PHE A 38 6.11 -14.05 -1.39
N THR A 39 6.78 -13.12 -2.07
CA THR A 39 6.32 -12.55 -3.35
C THR A 39 7.48 -12.34 -4.32
N GLU A 40 7.23 -12.60 -5.61
CA GLU A 40 8.17 -12.37 -6.72
C GLU A 40 7.39 -12.14 -8.04
N PRO A 41 7.53 -11.00 -8.75
CA PRO A 41 8.24 -9.79 -8.32
C PRO A 41 7.54 -9.07 -7.17
N SER A 42 8.34 -8.39 -6.35
CA SER A 42 7.86 -7.61 -5.22
C SER A 42 8.11 -6.12 -5.41
N ALA A 43 7.27 -5.30 -4.81
CA ALA A 43 7.41 -3.85 -4.87
C ALA A 43 6.88 -3.17 -3.60
N GLU A 44 7.42 -2.00 -3.32
CA GLU A 44 6.78 -1.01 -2.46
C GLU A 44 6.01 -0.01 -3.31
N VAL A 45 4.87 0.44 -2.81
CA VAL A 45 4.02 1.41 -3.48
C VAL A 45 4.04 2.72 -2.72
N ASP A 46 4.41 3.77 -3.42
CA ASP A 46 4.36 5.13 -2.92
C ASP A 46 3.24 5.90 -3.62
N ILE A 47 2.63 6.81 -2.87
CA ILE A 47 1.77 7.85 -3.41
C ILE A 47 2.44 9.22 -3.31
N GLN A 48 2.10 10.11 -4.21
CA GLN A 48 2.53 11.50 -4.10
C GLN A 48 2.01 12.10 -2.79
N CYS A 49 2.87 12.79 -2.06
CA CYS A 49 2.52 13.36 -0.77
C CYS A 49 1.35 14.35 -0.90
N ALA A 50 0.23 14.03 -0.28
CA ALA A 50 -0.99 14.86 -0.33
C ALA A 50 -0.79 16.25 0.31
N VAL A 51 0.13 16.37 1.27
CA VAL A 51 0.38 17.63 1.98
C VAL A 51 1.17 18.61 1.12
N CYS A 52 2.27 18.18 0.51
CA CYS A 52 3.16 19.05 -0.26
C CYS A 52 3.01 18.92 -1.78
N LYS A 53 2.14 18.01 -2.24
CA LYS A 53 1.92 17.73 -3.67
C LYS A 53 3.23 17.52 -4.45
N GLY A 54 4.09 16.66 -3.88
CA GLY A 54 5.37 16.30 -4.48
C GLY A 54 6.53 17.28 -4.27
N LYS A 55 6.30 18.44 -3.64
CA LYS A 55 7.36 19.47 -3.45
C LYS A 55 8.38 19.13 -2.36
N GLY A 56 8.07 18.18 -1.50
CA GLY A 56 8.83 17.86 -0.30
C GLY A 56 8.29 18.58 0.94
N CYS A 57 8.24 17.88 2.07
CA CYS A 57 7.88 18.43 3.37
C CYS A 57 8.30 17.46 4.49
N ARG A 58 8.18 17.90 5.73
CA ARG A 58 8.53 17.09 6.91
C ARG A 58 7.80 15.72 6.95
N MET A 59 6.54 15.65 6.50
CA MET A 59 5.77 14.40 6.48
C MET A 59 6.37 13.36 5.53
N CYS A 60 6.79 13.77 4.34
CA CYS A 60 7.41 12.89 3.35
C CYS A 60 8.94 12.89 3.42
N LYS A 61 9.54 13.49 4.47
CA LYS A 61 10.99 13.64 4.63
C LYS A 61 11.64 14.24 3.38
N ASP A 62 11.04 15.30 2.88
CA ASP A 62 11.45 16.06 1.70
C ASP A 62 11.50 15.28 0.37
N SER A 63 11.06 14.03 0.35
CA SER A 63 11.06 13.18 -0.85
C SER A 63 9.93 13.51 -1.84
N GLY A 64 8.87 14.16 -1.40
CA GLY A 64 7.63 14.34 -2.17
C GLY A 64 6.75 13.10 -2.25
N TRP A 65 7.17 11.94 -1.74
CA TRP A 65 6.50 10.66 -1.82
C TRP A 65 6.29 10.03 -0.44
N VAL A 66 5.24 9.28 -0.29
CA VAL A 66 4.93 8.55 0.94
C VAL A 66 4.65 7.09 0.60
N GLU A 67 5.47 6.19 1.13
CA GLU A 67 5.22 4.76 1.06
C GLU A 67 3.91 4.42 1.77
N ILE A 68 3.05 3.65 1.11
CA ILE A 68 1.72 3.29 1.62
C ILE A 68 1.55 1.79 1.85
N MET A 69 2.20 0.96 1.06
CA MET A 69 2.07 -0.50 1.15
C MET A 69 3.26 -1.24 0.56
N GLY A 70 3.47 -2.47 1.02
CA GLY A 70 4.25 -3.49 0.34
C GLY A 70 3.33 -4.41 -0.47
N CYS A 71 3.84 -4.96 -1.57
CA CYS A 71 3.05 -5.75 -2.48
C CYS A 71 3.90 -6.64 -3.40
N GLY A 72 3.26 -7.59 -4.09
CA GLY A 72 3.92 -8.43 -5.09
C GLY A 72 3.05 -9.56 -5.62
N MET A 73 3.55 -10.24 -6.63
CA MET A 73 2.96 -11.51 -7.07
C MET A 73 3.30 -12.60 -6.04
N VAL A 74 2.33 -13.45 -5.75
CA VAL A 74 2.53 -14.53 -4.79
C VAL A 74 3.56 -15.52 -5.34
N ASP A 75 4.55 -15.85 -4.51
CA ASP A 75 5.57 -16.82 -4.87
C ASP A 75 4.94 -18.20 -5.15
N PRO A 76 5.31 -18.90 -6.24
CA PRO A 76 4.81 -20.23 -6.56
C PRO A 76 4.93 -21.25 -5.42
N GLU A 77 5.98 -21.17 -4.61
CA GLU A 77 6.16 -22.07 -3.46
C GLU A 77 5.13 -21.81 -2.36
N VAL A 78 4.66 -20.57 -2.22
CA VAL A 78 3.55 -20.23 -1.30
C VAL A 78 2.24 -20.84 -1.80
N LEU A 79 1.98 -20.80 -3.12
CA LEU A 79 0.80 -21.44 -3.71
C LEU A 79 0.82 -22.95 -3.50
N LYS A 80 1.94 -23.62 -3.75
CA LYS A 80 2.12 -25.06 -3.50
C LYS A 80 1.91 -25.43 -2.04
N ALA A 81 2.44 -24.64 -1.11
CA ALA A 81 2.31 -24.89 0.33
C ALA A 81 0.86 -24.90 0.82
N VAL A 82 -0.04 -24.22 0.12
CA VAL A 82 -1.49 -24.18 0.44
C VAL A 82 -2.34 -25.04 -0.50
N GLY A 83 -1.70 -25.87 -1.34
CA GLY A 83 -2.38 -26.88 -2.17
C GLY A 83 -2.89 -26.36 -3.52
N TYR A 84 -2.44 -25.21 -3.99
CA TYR A 84 -2.72 -24.74 -5.35
C TYR A 84 -1.62 -25.16 -6.33
N ASP A 85 -2.01 -25.43 -7.57
CA ASP A 85 -1.07 -25.65 -8.66
C ASP A 85 -0.66 -24.29 -9.27
N PRO A 86 0.62 -23.90 -9.16
CA PRO A 86 1.10 -22.64 -9.72
C PRO A 86 1.12 -22.59 -11.25
N GLU A 87 0.95 -23.75 -11.93
CA GLU A 87 0.78 -23.79 -13.39
C GLU A 87 -0.67 -23.43 -13.81
N GLU A 88 -1.64 -23.64 -12.92
CA GLU A 88 -3.04 -23.33 -13.16
C GLU A 88 -3.43 -21.94 -12.66
N VAL A 89 -2.87 -21.51 -11.52
CA VAL A 89 -3.24 -20.25 -10.88
C VAL A 89 -2.02 -19.38 -10.57
N SER A 90 -2.24 -18.10 -10.60
CA SER A 90 -1.33 -17.07 -10.12
C SER A 90 -2.04 -16.11 -9.18
N GLY A 91 -1.33 -15.24 -8.53
CA GLY A 91 -1.97 -14.30 -7.62
C GLY A 91 -1.07 -13.15 -7.23
N PHE A 92 -1.67 -12.16 -6.59
CA PHE A 92 -0.93 -11.05 -5.97
C PHE A 92 -1.39 -10.81 -4.53
N ALA A 93 -0.50 -10.26 -3.75
CA ALA A 93 -0.78 -9.84 -2.38
C ALA A 93 -0.30 -8.41 -2.15
N PHE A 94 -0.96 -7.71 -1.24
CA PHE A 94 -0.50 -6.43 -0.73
C PHE A 94 -0.88 -6.26 0.75
N GLY A 95 -0.10 -5.47 1.47
CA GLY A 95 -0.35 -5.14 2.86
C GLY A 95 -0.15 -3.64 3.10
N MET A 96 -1.11 -3.01 3.78
CA MET A 96 -1.01 -1.61 4.17
C MET A 96 -1.39 -1.42 5.65
N GLY A 97 -0.73 -0.48 6.33
CA GLY A 97 -1.09 -0.08 7.69
C GLY A 97 -2.33 0.80 7.69
N ILE A 98 -3.37 0.40 8.41
CA ILE A 98 -4.63 1.16 8.53
C ILE A 98 -4.37 2.55 9.09
N GLU A 99 -3.52 2.65 10.10
CA GLU A 99 -3.13 3.91 10.72
C GLU A 99 -2.43 4.84 9.72
N ARG A 100 -1.61 4.30 8.83
CA ARG A 100 -0.92 5.10 7.82
C ARG A 100 -1.89 5.71 6.81
N VAL A 101 -2.88 4.94 6.39
CA VAL A 101 -3.98 5.43 5.55
C VAL A 101 -4.77 6.53 6.27
N ALA A 102 -5.12 6.31 7.54
CA ALA A 102 -5.86 7.26 8.36
C ALA A 102 -5.07 8.57 8.57
N MET A 103 -3.76 8.47 8.87
CA MET A 103 -2.87 9.63 8.99
C MET A 103 -2.91 10.51 7.73
N LEU A 104 -2.72 9.88 6.57
CA LEU A 104 -2.67 10.61 5.30
C LEU A 104 -4.01 11.25 4.95
N ARG A 105 -5.12 10.54 5.17
CA ARG A 105 -6.48 11.05 4.89
C ARG A 105 -6.93 12.15 5.83
N ARG A 106 -6.44 12.15 7.08
CA ARG A 106 -6.86 13.09 8.14
C ARG A 106 -5.83 14.15 8.47
N GLY A 107 -4.66 14.12 7.81
CA GLY A 107 -3.58 15.08 8.07
C GLY A 107 -2.95 14.92 9.46
N ILE A 108 -2.96 13.72 10.01
CA ILE A 108 -2.36 13.43 11.33
C ILE A 108 -0.88 13.20 11.14
N ASN A 109 -0.05 13.91 11.89
CA ASN A 109 1.39 13.91 11.72
C ASN A 109 2.15 12.89 12.58
N ASP A 110 1.46 12.24 13.53
CA ASP A 110 2.07 11.31 14.48
C ASP A 110 1.20 10.08 14.67
N LEU A 111 1.79 8.91 14.34
CA LEU A 111 1.14 7.61 14.48
C LEU A 111 0.76 7.29 15.95
N ARG A 112 1.57 7.76 16.90
CA ARG A 112 1.37 7.48 18.32
C ARG A 112 0.04 8.01 18.84
N ALA A 113 -0.47 9.09 18.24
CA ALA A 113 -1.75 9.68 18.60
C ALA A 113 -2.93 8.69 18.53
N PHE A 114 -2.83 7.66 17.68
CA PHE A 114 -3.87 6.61 17.59
C PHE A 114 -3.87 5.65 18.78
N PHE A 115 -2.77 5.57 19.52
CA PHE A 115 -2.56 4.60 20.59
C PHE A 115 -2.50 5.23 21.99
N GLU A 116 -2.32 6.55 22.06
CA GLU A 116 -2.23 7.28 23.33
C GLU A 116 -3.57 7.48 24.04
N ASN A 117 -4.67 7.20 23.36
CA ASN A 117 -6.04 7.32 23.88
C ASN A 117 -6.37 8.72 24.45
N ASP A 118 -5.79 9.77 23.88
CA ASP A 118 -6.05 11.16 24.29
C ASP A 118 -7.45 11.59 23.82
N VAL A 119 -8.31 11.91 24.79
CA VAL A 119 -9.69 12.32 24.53
C VAL A 119 -9.78 13.58 23.65
N ARG A 120 -8.79 14.48 23.73
CA ARG A 120 -8.72 15.69 22.88
C ARG A 120 -8.48 15.32 21.43
N PHE A 121 -7.62 14.34 21.18
CA PHE A 121 -7.38 13.79 19.84
C PHE A 121 -8.64 13.11 19.28
N LEU A 122 -9.29 12.26 20.08
CA LEU A 122 -10.47 11.52 19.67
C LEU A 122 -11.68 12.43 19.35
N LYS A 123 -11.84 13.53 20.10
CA LYS A 123 -12.96 14.49 19.92
C LYS A 123 -12.94 15.22 18.58
N GLN A 124 -11.79 15.31 17.89
CA GLN A 124 -11.71 16.00 16.59
C GLN A 124 -12.32 15.21 15.41
N PHE A 125 -12.69 13.94 15.63
CA PHE A 125 -13.28 13.05 14.61
C PHE A 125 -14.80 12.86 14.75
N LYS A 126 -15.47 13.75 15.41
CA LYS A 126 -16.94 13.75 15.53
C LYS A 126 -17.63 14.28 14.31
#